data_d884c46db673b3e1a36d331460275e3d
#
_entry.id   d884c46db673b3e1a36d331460275e3d
#
_cell.length_a   1.000
_cell.length_b   1.000
_cell.length_c   1.000
_cell.angle_alpha   90.00
_cell.angle_beta   90.00
_cell.angle_gamma   90.00
#
_symmetry.space_group_name_H-M   'P 1'
#
loop_
_entity.id
_entity.type
_entity.pdbx_description
1 polymer ?
#
loop_
_entity_poly.entity_id
_entity_poly.type
_entity_poly.pdbx_seq_one_letter_code
_entity_poly.pdbx_strand_id
1 'polypeptide(L)'
;MAADITLINLNMLFLRFGEEIEREAHVPLGCLYLTRALADAGVEVDFRDYQMCESDDPFDMAVFLEFVADPAPVIGLSCMANLLPFTLQAMKALRQRYPDATLVLGGVGSKSVEDKILQRFPCVDVICRGEGERTGPELLAALRNGGDLTSIQGISYRVNGQIHHNGDRTRIASLDDIAFPAFERVDLARYAGYGMMTSRGCPYPCTFCSVAPVWNLESYSRSPESIVEEMRFLHDTAGVEMFLFQDEFFVSSREHVVDFCDELQRSGLDIKWKAFGRVNLVDEDMMQQMADCGCLELRFGVECGSDRMLAKVKKGFTTAEVLDVVPKAIPIFPRVDVFYIWGFPFETMDDFHQTLFQMVSFRAMGARILPSLLSLLPQTEIYRDLEGAADLEFCPYLLPEFVFTGQEIYRDGSVELPERHRETFALIQDNADIFPGFFHIDLAGNVLPKLRLMQKFGFYPGGDPSPGEADAETCGAHSPRIATQELATRAE
;
A
#
# COMPACT_ATOMS: atom_id res chain seq x y z
N MET A 1 24.65 -23.32 5.06
CA MET A 1 24.25 -23.87 3.73
C MET A 1 24.04 -22.67 2.82
N ALA A 2 24.17 -22.78 1.51
CA ALA A 2 23.83 -21.68 0.63
C ALA A 2 22.30 -21.44 0.67
N ALA A 3 21.87 -20.20 0.63
CA ALA A 3 20.45 -19.87 0.60
C ALA A 3 19.79 -20.33 -0.72
N ASP A 4 18.53 -20.71 -0.66
CA ASP A 4 17.73 -21.12 -1.82
C ASP A 4 17.08 -19.92 -2.51
N ILE A 5 16.74 -18.91 -1.69
CA ILE A 5 16.14 -17.66 -2.13
C ILE A 5 16.73 -16.50 -1.35
N THR A 6 17.06 -15.41 -2.05
CA THR A 6 17.21 -14.09 -1.47
C THR A 6 15.89 -13.34 -1.59
N LEU A 7 15.22 -13.11 -0.47
CA LEU A 7 13.94 -12.38 -0.41
C LEU A 7 14.18 -10.94 0.03
N ILE A 8 13.81 -10.00 -0.82
CA ILE A 8 14.06 -8.57 -0.63
C ILE A 8 12.75 -7.84 -0.38
N ASN A 9 12.66 -7.16 0.77
CA ASN A 9 11.61 -6.17 1.01
C ASN A 9 12.06 -4.83 0.42
N LEU A 10 11.28 -4.29 -0.53
CA LEU A 10 11.52 -2.98 -1.13
C LEU A 10 10.60 -1.90 -0.57
N ASN A 11 9.65 -2.23 0.31
CA ASN A 11 8.64 -1.31 0.79
C ASN A 11 9.27 -0.25 1.70
N MET A 12 9.64 0.88 1.14
CA MET A 12 10.12 2.05 1.85
C MET A 12 9.00 3.08 1.99
N LEU A 13 8.91 3.68 3.17
CA LEU A 13 7.92 4.71 3.47
C LEU A 13 8.65 6.02 3.80
N PHE A 14 8.25 7.08 3.13
CA PHE A 14 8.66 8.44 3.43
C PHE A 14 7.45 9.21 3.94
N LEU A 15 7.54 9.71 5.15
CA LEU A 15 6.47 10.49 5.78
C LEU A 15 6.84 11.96 5.80
N ARG A 16 5.84 12.80 5.55
CA ARG A 16 5.98 14.23 5.69
C ARG A 16 5.54 14.66 7.08
N PHE A 17 6.46 15.27 7.82
CA PHE A 17 6.20 15.93 9.10
C PHE A 17 6.35 17.45 8.93
N GLY A 18 5.27 18.12 8.58
CA GLY A 18 5.30 19.55 8.26
C GLY A 18 6.08 19.82 6.97
N GLU A 19 7.24 20.47 7.08
CA GLU A 19 8.15 20.76 5.96
C GLU A 19 9.25 19.70 5.77
N GLU A 20 9.33 18.74 6.68
CA GLU A 20 10.36 17.70 6.67
C GLU A 20 9.81 16.38 6.13
N ILE A 21 10.65 15.67 5.40
CA ILE A 21 10.37 14.33 4.92
C ILE A 21 11.39 13.39 5.54
N GLU A 22 10.88 12.41 6.25
CA GLU A 22 11.69 11.40 6.90
C GLU A 22 11.34 10.01 6.35
N ARG A 23 12.35 9.19 6.23
CA ARG A 23 12.17 7.77 5.96
C ARG A 23 11.82 7.08 7.27
N GLU A 24 10.66 6.43 7.30
CA GLU A 24 10.20 5.68 8.45
C GLU A 24 10.18 4.19 8.11
N ALA A 25 10.97 3.40 8.83
CA ALA A 25 11.02 1.95 8.63
C ALA A 25 9.91 1.26 9.43
N HIS A 26 9.12 0.43 8.76
CA HIS A 26 8.07 -0.38 9.37
C HIS A 26 8.40 -1.86 9.25
N VAL A 27 8.00 -2.65 10.26
CA VAL A 27 8.19 -4.10 10.24
C VAL A 27 7.60 -4.69 8.95
N PRO A 28 8.39 -5.40 8.13
CA PRO A 28 7.96 -5.90 6.81
C PRO A 28 7.14 -7.19 6.94
N LEU A 29 5.96 -7.11 7.58
CA LEU A 29 5.15 -8.27 7.99
C LEU A 29 4.94 -9.28 6.87
N GLY A 30 4.54 -8.84 5.67
CA GLY A 30 4.29 -9.76 4.56
C GLY A 30 5.52 -10.58 4.17
N CYS A 31 6.71 -9.98 4.18
CA CYS A 31 7.97 -10.68 3.91
C CYS A 31 8.35 -11.62 5.07
N LEU A 32 8.10 -11.21 6.32
CA LEU A 32 8.41 -12.04 7.48
C LEU A 32 7.46 -13.24 7.60
N TYR A 33 6.17 -13.09 7.28
CA TYR A 33 5.24 -14.23 7.14
C TYR A 33 5.69 -15.21 6.05
N LEU A 34 6.07 -14.68 4.88
CA LEU A 34 6.58 -15.51 3.80
C LEU A 34 7.88 -16.21 4.19
N THR A 35 8.80 -15.51 4.87
CA THR A 35 10.06 -16.09 5.36
C THR A 35 9.80 -17.24 6.33
N ARG A 36 8.85 -17.09 7.24
CA ARG A 36 8.42 -18.16 8.16
C ARG A 36 7.89 -19.37 7.38
N ALA A 37 6.94 -19.15 6.49
CA ALA A 37 6.33 -20.24 5.71
C ALA A 37 7.35 -20.98 4.84
N LEU A 38 8.32 -20.27 4.27
CA LEU A 38 9.42 -20.87 3.51
C LEU A 38 10.34 -21.68 4.43
N ALA A 39 10.74 -21.16 5.58
CA ALA A 39 11.60 -21.83 6.53
C ALA A 39 10.94 -23.12 7.09
N ASP A 40 9.65 -23.07 7.41
CA ASP A 40 8.87 -24.21 7.88
C ASP A 40 8.75 -25.30 6.80
N ALA A 41 8.83 -24.93 5.53
CA ALA A 41 8.90 -25.84 4.39
C ALA A 41 10.34 -26.32 4.07
N GLY A 42 11.33 -26.02 4.90
CA GLY A 42 12.72 -26.42 4.72
C GLY A 42 13.47 -25.64 3.63
N VAL A 43 13.06 -24.41 3.34
CA VAL A 43 13.73 -23.49 2.42
C VAL A 43 14.68 -22.58 3.20
N GLU A 44 15.95 -22.52 2.80
CA GLU A 44 16.93 -21.59 3.36
C GLU A 44 16.73 -20.20 2.76
N VAL A 45 16.29 -19.23 3.59
CA VAL A 45 15.97 -17.87 3.17
C VAL A 45 17.04 -16.88 3.60
N ASP A 46 17.61 -16.17 2.64
CA ASP A 46 18.41 -14.95 2.85
C ASP A 46 17.43 -13.75 2.77
N PHE A 47 16.92 -13.32 3.92
CA PHE A 47 16.02 -12.18 3.99
C PHE A 47 16.80 -10.89 4.08
N ARG A 48 16.48 -9.93 3.19
CA ARG A 48 17.10 -8.59 3.15
C ARG A 48 16.03 -7.50 3.16
N ASP A 49 16.08 -6.65 4.16
CA ASP A 49 15.17 -5.49 4.24
C ASP A 49 15.86 -4.24 3.70
N TYR A 50 15.49 -3.81 2.50
CA TYR A 50 16.09 -2.64 1.86
C TYR A 50 15.74 -1.31 2.55
N GLN A 51 14.74 -1.28 3.42
CA GLN A 51 14.48 -0.14 4.31
C GLN A 51 15.70 0.19 5.18
N MET A 52 16.55 -0.81 5.46
CA MET A 52 17.75 -0.66 6.29
C MET A 52 18.98 -0.20 5.50
N CYS A 53 18.83 0.12 4.22
CA CYS A 53 19.90 0.73 3.43
C CYS A 53 20.25 2.12 3.99
N GLU A 54 21.51 2.32 4.32
CA GLU A 54 22.00 3.57 4.96
C GLU A 54 22.44 4.64 3.95
N SER A 55 22.23 4.39 2.65
CA SER A 55 22.57 5.37 1.63
C SER A 55 21.67 6.60 1.67
N ASP A 56 22.23 7.77 1.38
CA ASP A 56 21.48 9.02 1.19
C ASP A 56 20.55 8.95 -0.03
N ASP A 57 20.90 8.11 -1.02
CA ASP A 57 20.06 7.85 -2.19
C ASP A 57 19.79 6.35 -2.35
N PRO A 58 18.75 5.82 -1.68
CA PRO A 58 18.37 4.40 -1.80
C PRO A 58 17.78 4.05 -3.17
N PHE A 59 17.50 5.03 -4.02
CA PHE A 59 17.00 4.82 -5.39
C PHE A 59 18.11 4.78 -6.43
N ASP A 60 19.37 4.97 -6.05
CA ASP A 60 20.52 4.70 -6.92
C ASP A 60 20.66 3.19 -7.16
N MET A 61 20.65 2.82 -8.44
CA MET A 61 20.70 1.41 -8.83
C MET A 61 22.04 0.74 -8.48
N ALA A 62 23.15 1.50 -8.42
CA ALA A 62 24.44 0.96 -7.97
C ALA A 62 24.38 0.60 -6.48
N VAL A 63 23.78 1.45 -5.67
CA VAL A 63 23.54 1.19 -4.24
C VAL A 63 22.69 -0.04 -4.04
N PHE A 64 21.61 -0.17 -4.80
CA PHE A 64 20.75 -1.36 -4.75
C PHE A 64 21.51 -2.64 -5.12
N LEU A 65 22.26 -2.63 -6.21
CA LEU A 65 23.05 -3.80 -6.63
C LEU A 65 24.16 -4.18 -5.66
N GLU A 66 24.76 -3.21 -4.94
CA GLU A 66 25.72 -3.47 -3.88
C GLU A 66 25.02 -4.12 -2.67
N PHE A 67 23.87 -3.60 -2.27
CA PHE A 67 23.06 -4.19 -1.19
C PHE A 67 22.64 -5.64 -1.49
N VAL A 68 22.40 -5.97 -2.76
CA VAL A 68 21.98 -7.32 -3.20
C VAL A 68 23.19 -8.18 -3.65
N ALA A 69 24.40 -7.83 -3.27
CA ALA A 69 25.58 -8.63 -3.64
C ALA A 69 25.45 -10.10 -3.22
N ASP A 70 25.95 -10.99 -4.08
CA ASP A 70 25.96 -12.46 -3.86
C ASP A 70 24.58 -13.07 -3.49
N PRO A 71 23.53 -12.86 -4.28
CA PRO A 71 22.22 -13.41 -3.99
C PRO A 71 22.14 -14.92 -4.25
N ALA A 72 21.12 -15.55 -3.69
CA ALA A 72 20.73 -16.91 -4.02
C ALA A 72 20.28 -17.06 -5.49
N PRO A 73 20.21 -18.32 -6.02
CA PRO A 73 19.76 -18.55 -7.39
C PRO A 73 18.34 -18.06 -7.71
N VAL A 74 17.48 -17.96 -6.70
CA VAL A 74 16.16 -17.33 -6.81
C VAL A 74 16.20 -16.01 -6.06
N ILE A 75 15.77 -14.93 -6.69
CA ILE A 75 15.68 -13.59 -6.09
C ILE A 75 14.23 -13.14 -6.12
N GLY A 76 13.63 -13.03 -4.93
CA GLY A 76 12.26 -12.57 -4.75
C GLY A 76 12.23 -11.12 -4.30
N LEU A 77 11.45 -10.27 -4.97
CA LEU A 77 11.24 -8.88 -4.59
C LEU A 77 9.78 -8.67 -4.22
N SER A 78 9.54 -8.08 -3.04
CA SER A 78 8.20 -7.70 -2.59
C SER A 78 8.04 -6.20 -2.64
N CYS A 79 6.98 -5.71 -3.29
CA CYS A 79 6.73 -4.29 -3.41
C CYS A 79 5.24 -3.91 -3.35
N MET A 80 5.00 -2.64 -3.00
CA MET A 80 3.72 -1.95 -3.15
C MET A 80 3.67 -1.19 -4.49
N ALA A 81 2.49 -0.74 -4.89
CA ALA A 81 2.27 -0.11 -6.19
C ALA A 81 3.12 1.17 -6.42
N ASN A 82 3.36 1.95 -5.36
CA ASN A 82 4.17 3.15 -5.43
C ASN A 82 5.66 2.87 -5.72
N LEU A 83 6.17 1.70 -5.35
CA LEU A 83 7.56 1.29 -5.61
C LEU A 83 7.72 0.39 -6.84
N LEU A 84 6.64 0.08 -7.52
CA LEU A 84 6.69 -0.81 -8.69
C LEU A 84 7.60 -0.29 -9.81
N PRO A 85 7.66 1.02 -10.16
CA PRO A 85 8.62 1.52 -11.15
C PRO A 85 10.07 1.22 -10.77
N PHE A 86 10.47 1.54 -9.53
CA PHE A 86 11.80 1.23 -9.03
C PHE A 86 12.08 -0.28 -9.00
N THR A 87 11.09 -1.07 -8.58
CA THR A 87 11.21 -2.53 -8.54
C THR A 87 11.50 -3.13 -9.92
N LEU A 88 10.83 -2.66 -10.96
CA LEU A 88 11.05 -3.15 -12.33
C LEU A 88 12.42 -2.72 -12.88
N GLN A 89 12.90 -1.52 -12.53
CA GLN A 89 14.27 -1.10 -12.84
C GLN A 89 15.29 -1.97 -12.10
N ALA A 90 15.07 -2.25 -10.83
CA ALA A 90 15.89 -3.14 -10.01
C ALA A 90 15.96 -4.55 -10.60
N MET A 91 14.82 -5.12 -11.00
CA MET A 91 14.77 -6.42 -11.67
C MET A 91 15.51 -6.44 -13.00
N LYS A 92 15.44 -5.34 -13.78
CA LYS A 92 16.22 -5.20 -15.02
C LYS A 92 17.73 -5.20 -14.73
N ALA A 93 18.17 -4.48 -13.72
CA ALA A 93 19.57 -4.42 -13.29
C ALA A 93 20.05 -5.77 -12.72
N LEU A 94 19.23 -6.44 -11.91
CA LEU A 94 19.51 -7.80 -11.42
C LEU A 94 19.65 -8.81 -12.55
N ARG A 95 18.80 -8.77 -13.56
CA ARG A 95 18.90 -9.64 -14.76
C ARG A 95 20.20 -9.43 -15.49
N GLN A 96 20.68 -8.19 -15.61
CA GLN A 96 21.98 -7.89 -16.25
C GLN A 96 23.15 -8.41 -15.41
N ARG A 97 23.08 -8.28 -14.10
CA ARG A 97 24.15 -8.69 -13.17
C ARG A 97 24.18 -10.18 -12.91
N TYR A 98 23.00 -10.82 -12.85
CA TYR A 98 22.78 -12.23 -12.51
C TYR A 98 21.88 -12.88 -13.58
N PRO A 99 22.40 -13.14 -14.79
CA PRO A 99 21.60 -13.58 -15.93
C PRO A 99 20.89 -14.92 -15.73
N ASP A 100 21.47 -15.80 -14.90
CA ASP A 100 20.95 -17.15 -14.64
C ASP A 100 20.00 -17.23 -13.43
N ALA A 101 19.83 -16.12 -12.67
CA ALA A 101 18.94 -16.11 -11.52
C ALA A 101 17.48 -16.13 -11.96
N THR A 102 16.62 -16.83 -11.20
CA THR A 102 15.16 -16.72 -11.36
C THR A 102 14.65 -15.51 -10.59
N LEU A 103 14.04 -14.53 -11.29
CA LEU A 103 13.53 -13.31 -10.69
C LEU A 103 12.02 -13.40 -10.45
N VAL A 104 11.62 -13.32 -9.18
CA VAL A 104 10.24 -13.46 -8.73
C VAL A 104 9.74 -12.12 -8.19
N LEU A 105 8.62 -11.63 -8.71
CA LEU A 105 7.93 -10.43 -8.21
C LEU A 105 6.77 -10.85 -7.31
N GLY A 106 6.71 -10.28 -6.11
CA GLY A 106 5.63 -10.47 -5.14
C GLY A 106 5.12 -9.15 -4.59
N GLY A 107 4.20 -9.24 -3.63
CA GLY A 107 3.53 -8.10 -3.04
C GLY A 107 2.32 -7.64 -3.86
N VAL A 108 1.61 -6.65 -3.33
CA VAL A 108 0.34 -6.17 -3.94
C VAL A 108 0.54 -5.19 -5.10
N GLY A 109 1.78 -4.74 -5.33
CA GLY A 109 2.10 -3.71 -6.32
C GLY A 109 1.83 -4.12 -7.76
N SER A 110 1.92 -5.41 -8.08
CA SER A 110 1.71 -5.95 -9.45
C SER A 110 0.27 -6.34 -9.74
N LYS A 111 -0.65 -6.24 -8.76
CA LYS A 111 -2.04 -6.70 -8.90
C LYS A 111 -2.75 -6.01 -10.07
N SER A 112 -3.37 -6.81 -10.92
CA SER A 112 -4.12 -6.42 -12.13
C SER A 112 -3.28 -5.86 -13.29
N VAL A 113 -1.94 -5.90 -13.18
CA VAL A 113 -1.02 -5.51 -14.27
C VAL A 113 -0.01 -6.61 -14.60
N GLU A 114 -0.21 -7.81 -14.08
CA GLU A 114 0.72 -8.94 -14.22
C GLU A 114 1.00 -9.27 -15.68
N ASP A 115 -0.03 -9.30 -16.51
CA ASP A 115 0.10 -9.57 -17.96
C ASP A 115 0.94 -8.50 -18.65
N LYS A 116 0.62 -7.21 -18.41
CA LYS A 116 1.34 -6.07 -18.96
C LYS A 116 2.82 -6.06 -18.53
N ILE A 117 3.09 -6.39 -17.26
CA ILE A 117 4.45 -6.50 -16.73
C ILE A 117 5.20 -7.62 -17.46
N LEU A 118 4.63 -8.81 -17.50
CA LEU A 118 5.29 -9.94 -18.17
C LEU A 118 5.50 -9.69 -19.66
N GLN A 119 4.61 -8.96 -20.34
CA GLN A 119 4.77 -8.61 -21.77
C GLN A 119 5.92 -7.63 -22.00
N ARG A 120 6.05 -6.59 -21.17
CA ARG A 120 6.98 -5.48 -21.41
C ARG A 120 8.32 -5.61 -20.68
N PHE A 121 8.37 -6.40 -19.61
CA PHE A 121 9.56 -6.56 -18.77
C PHE A 121 10.04 -8.02 -18.76
N PRO A 122 10.86 -8.41 -19.76
CA PRO A 122 11.36 -9.80 -19.88
C PRO A 122 12.32 -10.20 -18.77
N CYS A 123 12.73 -9.26 -17.92
CA CYS A 123 13.51 -9.56 -16.71
C CYS A 123 12.69 -10.25 -15.61
N VAL A 124 11.36 -10.21 -15.66
CA VAL A 124 10.48 -10.87 -14.69
C VAL A 124 10.14 -12.26 -15.17
N ASP A 125 10.50 -13.28 -14.40
CA ASP A 125 10.21 -14.69 -14.73
C ASP A 125 8.86 -15.13 -14.16
N VAL A 126 8.60 -14.80 -12.87
CA VAL A 126 7.40 -15.21 -12.14
C VAL A 126 6.83 -14.03 -11.37
N ILE A 127 5.50 -13.90 -11.37
CA ILE A 127 4.75 -13.00 -10.48
C ILE A 127 3.87 -13.85 -9.57
N CYS A 128 4.06 -13.71 -8.24
CA CYS A 128 3.20 -14.34 -7.24
C CYS A 128 2.00 -13.43 -6.95
N ARG A 129 0.80 -14.01 -7.00
CA ARG A 129 -0.48 -13.34 -6.76
C ARG A 129 -1.15 -13.89 -5.50
N GLY A 130 -1.72 -13.01 -4.68
CA GLY A 130 -2.39 -13.41 -3.44
C GLY A 130 -1.43 -13.79 -2.31
N GLU A 131 -1.84 -14.74 -1.49
CA GLU A 131 -1.12 -15.13 -0.26
C GLU A 131 0.11 -15.98 -0.58
N GLY A 132 1.29 -15.42 -0.23
CA GLY A 132 2.58 -16.04 -0.53
C GLY A 132 2.92 -17.25 0.34
N GLU A 133 2.31 -17.39 1.51
CA GLU A 133 2.62 -18.42 2.52
C GLU A 133 2.40 -19.85 2.00
N ARG A 134 1.51 -20.03 1.04
CA ARG A 134 1.32 -21.33 0.35
C ARG A 134 1.99 -21.34 -1.01
N THR A 135 1.88 -20.26 -1.77
CA THR A 135 2.43 -20.18 -3.14
C THR A 135 3.96 -20.22 -3.13
N GLY A 136 4.61 -19.54 -2.18
CA GLY A 136 6.07 -19.47 -2.09
C GLY A 136 6.73 -20.85 -1.92
N PRO A 137 6.36 -21.66 -0.90
CA PRO A 137 6.89 -22.99 -0.72
C PRO A 137 6.71 -23.92 -1.93
N GLU A 138 5.52 -23.93 -2.55
CA GLU A 138 5.24 -24.72 -3.74
C GLU A 138 6.12 -24.29 -4.93
N LEU A 139 6.26 -22.97 -5.14
CA LEU A 139 7.10 -22.42 -6.21
C LEU A 139 8.57 -22.80 -6.01
N LEU A 140 9.11 -22.60 -4.80
CA LEU A 140 10.51 -22.94 -4.50
C LEU A 140 10.79 -24.43 -4.63
N ALA A 141 9.86 -25.29 -4.19
CA ALA A 141 9.97 -26.74 -4.37
C ALA A 141 10.00 -27.13 -5.84
N ALA A 142 9.16 -26.51 -6.69
CA ALA A 142 9.16 -26.75 -8.12
C ALA A 142 10.46 -26.27 -8.80
N LEU A 143 10.91 -25.03 -8.48
CA LEU A 143 12.14 -24.49 -9.06
C LEU A 143 13.38 -25.32 -8.70
N ARG A 144 13.49 -25.81 -7.45
CA ARG A 144 14.60 -26.69 -7.02
C ARG A 144 14.64 -28.01 -7.79
N ASN A 145 13.49 -28.56 -8.13
CA ASN A 145 13.38 -29.90 -8.74
C ASN A 145 13.31 -29.83 -10.28
N GLY A 146 13.45 -28.64 -10.89
CA GLY A 146 13.23 -28.43 -12.33
C GLY A 146 11.80 -28.80 -12.74
N GLY A 147 10.84 -28.60 -11.82
CA GLY A 147 9.48 -29.08 -11.91
C GLY A 147 8.54 -28.18 -12.73
N ASP A 148 7.36 -28.72 -12.89
CA ASP A 148 6.29 -28.09 -13.66
C ASP A 148 5.61 -26.96 -12.83
N LEU A 149 5.57 -25.74 -13.36
CA LEU A 149 4.90 -24.61 -12.75
C LEU A 149 3.39 -24.58 -13.03
N THR A 150 2.89 -25.41 -13.95
CA THR A 150 1.48 -25.35 -14.41
C THR A 150 0.46 -25.70 -13.33
N SER A 151 0.87 -26.46 -12.32
CA SER A 151 0.01 -26.87 -11.20
C SER A 151 -0.04 -25.89 -10.04
N ILE A 152 0.84 -24.87 -10.00
CA ILE A 152 0.97 -23.94 -8.89
C ILE A 152 -0.06 -22.82 -9.02
N GLN A 153 -1.05 -22.78 -8.15
CA GLN A 153 -2.03 -21.71 -8.12
C GLN A 153 -1.43 -20.38 -7.66
N GLY A 154 -1.99 -19.25 -8.17
CA GLY A 154 -1.59 -17.92 -7.75
C GLY A 154 -0.27 -17.44 -8.35
N ILE A 155 0.15 -17.98 -9.49
CA ILE A 155 1.31 -17.45 -10.23
C ILE A 155 0.96 -17.07 -11.66
N SER A 156 1.70 -16.09 -12.17
CA SER A 156 1.82 -15.76 -13.59
C SER A 156 3.31 -15.84 -13.95
N TYR A 157 3.68 -16.46 -15.04
CA TYR A 157 5.07 -16.73 -15.31
C TYR A 157 5.37 -16.82 -16.81
N ARG A 158 6.66 -16.75 -17.15
CA ARG A 158 7.19 -16.91 -18.51
C ARG A 158 7.96 -18.21 -18.65
N VAL A 159 7.63 -18.98 -19.67
CA VAL A 159 8.38 -20.18 -20.08
C VAL A 159 8.52 -20.16 -21.59
N ASN A 160 9.74 -20.34 -22.09
CA ASN A 160 10.07 -20.35 -23.54
C ASN A 160 9.50 -19.14 -24.30
N GLY A 161 9.48 -17.96 -23.67
CA GLY A 161 8.96 -16.74 -24.25
C GLY A 161 7.43 -16.61 -24.23
N GLN A 162 6.71 -17.64 -23.77
CA GLN A 162 5.25 -17.60 -23.61
C GLN A 162 4.87 -17.24 -22.18
N ILE A 163 3.80 -16.46 -22.02
CA ILE A 163 3.24 -16.05 -20.75
C ILE A 163 2.09 -17.00 -20.39
N HIS A 164 2.09 -17.44 -19.14
CA HIS A 164 1.10 -18.34 -18.57
C HIS A 164 0.51 -17.73 -17.30
N HIS A 165 -0.78 -17.91 -17.11
CA HIS A 165 -1.50 -17.50 -15.89
C HIS A 165 -2.22 -18.71 -15.31
N ASN A 166 -1.80 -19.16 -14.14
CA ASN A 166 -2.51 -20.21 -13.43
C ASN A 166 -3.71 -19.62 -12.68
N GLY A 167 -4.66 -20.46 -12.30
CA GLY A 167 -5.82 -20.05 -11.52
C GLY A 167 -5.43 -19.37 -10.20
N ASP A 168 -6.28 -18.47 -9.73
CA ASP A 168 -6.07 -17.84 -8.42
C ASP A 168 -6.16 -18.88 -7.31
N ARG A 169 -5.40 -18.67 -6.25
CA ARG A 169 -5.41 -19.53 -5.07
C ARG A 169 -6.59 -19.20 -4.17
N THR A 170 -7.21 -20.24 -3.62
CA THR A 170 -8.18 -20.09 -2.53
C THR A 170 -7.49 -19.46 -1.31
N ARG A 171 -8.13 -18.50 -0.70
CA ARG A 171 -7.62 -17.76 0.45
C ARG A 171 -7.44 -18.68 1.67
N ILE A 172 -6.51 -18.26 2.56
CA ILE A 172 -6.34 -18.86 3.87
C ILE A 172 -7.45 -18.30 4.78
N ALA A 173 -8.46 -19.13 5.07
CA ALA A 173 -9.61 -18.71 5.86
C ALA A 173 -9.33 -18.72 7.37
N SER A 174 -8.54 -19.68 7.87
CA SER A 174 -8.10 -19.74 9.26
C SER A 174 -6.76 -19.02 9.39
N LEU A 175 -6.78 -17.76 9.85
CA LEU A 175 -5.56 -16.98 10.03
C LEU A 175 -4.75 -17.43 11.25
N ASP A 176 -5.38 -18.10 12.21
CA ASP A 176 -4.70 -18.67 13.38
C ASP A 176 -3.81 -19.86 13.03
N ASP A 177 -4.03 -20.48 11.86
CA ASP A 177 -3.16 -21.54 11.34
C ASP A 177 -1.85 -20.99 10.73
N ILE A 178 -1.73 -19.68 10.56
CA ILE A 178 -0.52 -19.02 10.05
C ILE A 178 0.43 -18.79 11.23
N ALA A 179 1.62 -19.38 11.17
CA ALA A 179 2.65 -19.15 12.17
C ALA A 179 3.05 -17.67 12.23
N PHE A 180 3.48 -17.21 13.41
CA PHE A 180 3.95 -15.84 13.60
C PHE A 180 5.07 -15.46 12.63
N PRO A 181 5.18 -14.19 12.24
CA PRO A 181 6.27 -13.73 11.37
C PRO A 181 7.65 -14.14 11.90
N ALA A 182 8.60 -14.29 11.00
CA ALA A 182 9.99 -14.63 11.35
C ALA A 182 10.71 -13.41 11.98
N PHE A 183 10.24 -12.93 13.13
CA PHE A 183 10.75 -11.75 13.81
C PHE A 183 12.23 -11.87 14.19
N GLU A 184 12.74 -13.08 14.38
CA GLU A 184 14.16 -13.37 14.62
C GLU A 184 15.09 -13.03 13.46
N ARG A 185 14.53 -12.68 12.29
CA ARG A 185 15.29 -12.29 11.10
C ARG A 185 15.58 -10.80 11.01
N VAL A 186 15.04 -10.01 11.93
CA VAL A 186 15.16 -8.56 11.95
C VAL A 186 15.48 -8.05 13.35
N ASP A 187 16.16 -6.90 13.41
CA ASP A 187 16.33 -6.15 14.65
C ASP A 187 15.13 -5.21 14.84
N LEU A 188 14.18 -5.64 15.68
CA LEU A 188 12.93 -4.92 15.91
C LEU A 188 13.14 -3.50 16.46
N ALA A 189 14.25 -3.21 17.12
CA ALA A 189 14.54 -1.89 17.65
C ALA A 189 14.82 -0.83 16.56
N ARG A 190 15.05 -1.26 15.31
CA ARG A 190 15.31 -0.36 14.18
C ARG A 190 14.04 0.13 13.48
N TYR A 191 12.86 -0.31 13.91
CA TYR A 191 11.59 0.04 13.29
C TYR A 191 10.81 1.05 14.11
N ALA A 192 10.15 1.99 13.46
CA ALA A 192 9.41 3.09 14.09
C ALA A 192 8.11 2.64 14.79
N GLY A 193 7.70 1.39 14.63
CA GLY A 193 6.53 0.82 15.29
C GLY A 193 6.36 -0.65 14.95
N TYR A 194 5.62 -1.33 15.80
CA TYR A 194 5.34 -2.75 15.65
C TYR A 194 3.99 -2.94 14.98
N GLY A 195 4.05 -3.12 13.64
CA GLY A 195 2.87 -3.52 12.89
C GLY A 195 2.47 -4.94 13.27
N MET A 196 1.17 -5.17 13.35
CA MET A 196 0.57 -6.48 13.55
C MET A 196 -0.58 -6.66 12.58
N MET A 197 -0.78 -7.87 12.11
CA MET A 197 -1.93 -8.27 11.32
C MET A 197 -2.92 -9.01 12.21
N THR A 198 -4.11 -8.46 12.40
CA THR A 198 -5.20 -9.10 13.15
C THR A 198 -6.30 -9.64 12.23
N SER A 199 -6.36 -9.11 11.00
CA SER A 199 -7.28 -9.56 9.95
C SER A 199 -6.67 -9.42 8.56
N ARG A 200 -7.30 -10.02 7.55
CA ARG A 200 -6.96 -9.86 6.14
C ARG A 200 -8.19 -9.60 5.30
N GLY A 201 -8.22 -8.45 4.65
CA GLY A 201 -9.25 -8.06 3.69
C GLY A 201 -10.37 -7.25 4.31
N CYS A 202 -11.28 -6.83 3.43
CA CYS A 202 -12.41 -5.98 3.79
C CYS A 202 -13.60 -6.32 2.88
N PRO A 203 -14.83 -6.49 3.42
CA PRO A 203 -15.99 -6.87 2.63
C PRO A 203 -16.66 -5.69 1.92
N TYR A 204 -16.15 -4.46 2.08
CA TYR A 204 -16.77 -3.26 1.52
C TYR A 204 -16.25 -2.93 0.13
N PRO A 205 -17.15 -2.69 -0.85
CA PRO A 205 -16.79 -2.47 -2.25
C PRO A 205 -16.50 -0.99 -2.57
N CYS A 206 -15.69 -0.31 -1.74
CA CYS A 206 -15.34 1.08 -2.01
C CYS A 206 -14.59 1.19 -3.35
N THR A 207 -15.07 2.05 -4.25
CA THR A 207 -14.65 2.07 -5.66
C THR A 207 -13.18 2.45 -5.88
N PHE A 208 -12.60 3.21 -4.96
CA PHE A 208 -11.21 3.68 -4.99
C PHE A 208 -10.24 2.72 -4.27
N CYS A 209 -10.74 1.77 -3.48
CA CYS A 209 -9.93 0.96 -2.59
C CYS A 209 -9.34 -0.24 -3.32
N SER A 210 -8.04 -0.47 -3.09
CA SER A 210 -7.32 -1.63 -3.64
C SER A 210 -7.54 -2.92 -2.85
N VAL A 211 -7.96 -2.81 -1.59
CA VAL A 211 -8.09 -3.95 -0.66
C VAL A 211 -9.13 -4.95 -1.14
N ALA A 212 -10.32 -4.47 -1.44
CA ALA A 212 -11.43 -5.33 -1.87
C ALA A 212 -11.08 -6.21 -3.08
N PRO A 213 -10.50 -5.68 -4.17
CA PRO A 213 -10.08 -6.50 -5.32
C PRO A 213 -8.92 -7.45 -5.01
N VAL A 214 -8.00 -7.08 -4.12
CA VAL A 214 -6.89 -7.96 -3.73
C VAL A 214 -7.41 -9.17 -2.96
N TRP A 215 -8.43 -8.97 -2.11
CA TRP A 215 -8.98 -9.96 -1.21
C TRP A 215 -10.36 -10.51 -1.62
N ASN A 216 -10.82 -10.25 -2.85
CA ASN A 216 -12.09 -10.73 -3.39
C ASN A 216 -13.33 -10.40 -2.53
N LEU A 217 -13.34 -9.24 -1.85
CA LEU A 217 -14.40 -8.83 -0.90
C LEU A 217 -14.58 -9.80 0.29
N GLU A 218 -13.59 -10.62 0.57
CA GLU A 218 -13.59 -11.51 1.74
C GLU A 218 -12.76 -10.92 2.85
N SER A 219 -13.18 -11.12 4.09
CA SER A 219 -12.44 -10.73 5.29
C SER A 219 -12.40 -11.89 6.27
N TYR A 220 -11.20 -12.18 6.77
CA TYR A 220 -10.96 -13.17 7.82
C TYR A 220 -10.21 -12.51 8.97
N SER A 221 -10.61 -12.79 10.19
CA SER A 221 -9.96 -12.29 11.41
C SER A 221 -9.29 -13.43 12.16
N ARG A 222 -8.25 -13.10 12.88
CA ARG A 222 -7.63 -13.98 13.87
C ARG A 222 -8.52 -14.03 15.13
N SER A 223 -8.39 -15.08 15.89
CA SER A 223 -9.01 -15.12 17.22
C SER A 223 -8.38 -14.10 18.17
N PRO A 224 -9.13 -13.56 19.14
CA PRO A 224 -8.58 -12.72 20.19
C PRO A 224 -7.38 -13.34 20.92
N GLU A 225 -7.46 -14.63 21.19
CA GLU A 225 -6.41 -15.42 21.83
C GLU A 225 -5.12 -15.41 21.00
N SER A 226 -5.22 -15.65 19.70
CA SER A 226 -4.06 -15.64 18.78
C SER A 226 -3.41 -14.26 18.68
N ILE A 227 -4.22 -13.19 18.67
CA ILE A 227 -3.72 -11.81 18.66
C ILE A 227 -2.95 -11.51 19.95
N VAL A 228 -3.54 -11.81 21.10
CA VAL A 228 -2.93 -11.54 22.41
C VAL A 228 -1.69 -12.42 22.66
N GLU A 229 -1.66 -13.64 22.14
CA GLU A 229 -0.48 -14.52 22.19
C GLU A 229 0.71 -13.91 21.44
N GLU A 230 0.50 -13.37 20.23
CA GLU A 230 1.56 -12.69 19.50
C GLU A 230 2.01 -11.39 20.19
N MET A 231 1.08 -10.62 20.75
CA MET A 231 1.41 -9.44 21.57
C MET A 231 2.30 -9.83 22.74
N ARG A 232 1.94 -10.89 23.48
CA ARG A 232 2.73 -11.41 24.59
C ARG A 232 4.12 -11.85 24.13
N PHE A 233 4.19 -12.60 23.04
CA PHE A 233 5.47 -13.03 22.47
C PHE A 233 6.39 -11.85 22.20
N LEU A 234 5.90 -10.79 21.53
CA LEU A 234 6.68 -9.60 21.21
C LEU A 234 7.01 -8.76 22.45
N HIS A 235 6.09 -8.65 23.40
CA HIS A 235 6.34 -8.00 24.68
C HIS A 235 7.46 -8.71 25.45
N ASP A 236 7.39 -10.03 25.60
CA ASP A 236 8.33 -10.81 26.42
C ASP A 236 9.72 -10.93 25.75
N THR A 237 9.78 -10.98 24.42
CA THR A 237 11.04 -11.17 23.67
C THR A 237 11.72 -9.89 23.24
N ALA A 238 10.97 -8.81 23.01
CA ALA A 238 11.47 -7.56 22.46
C ALA A 238 11.03 -6.30 23.24
N GLY A 239 10.28 -6.46 24.34
CA GLY A 239 9.83 -5.34 25.16
C GLY A 239 8.81 -4.43 24.47
N VAL A 240 8.04 -4.95 23.52
CA VAL A 240 7.07 -4.16 22.76
C VAL A 240 5.86 -3.83 23.63
N GLU A 241 5.55 -2.55 23.78
CA GLU A 241 4.41 -2.04 24.56
C GLU A 241 3.37 -1.32 23.68
N MET A 242 3.70 -1.04 22.40
CA MET A 242 2.84 -0.30 21.48
C MET A 242 2.69 -1.07 20.17
N PHE A 243 1.45 -1.38 19.81
CA PHE A 243 1.11 -2.08 18.56
C PHE A 243 0.30 -1.22 17.62
N LEU A 244 0.60 -1.32 16.33
CA LEU A 244 -0.18 -0.75 15.24
C LEU A 244 -0.87 -1.88 14.49
N PHE A 245 -2.19 -1.97 14.57
CA PHE A 245 -2.95 -2.88 13.73
C PHE A 245 -2.96 -2.31 12.31
N GLN A 246 -2.24 -2.99 11.41
CA GLN A 246 -2.09 -2.56 10.02
C GLN A 246 -3.19 -3.10 9.12
N ASP A 247 -4.17 -3.76 9.72
CA ASP A 247 -5.29 -4.31 8.98
C ASP A 247 -6.21 -3.20 8.47
N GLU A 248 -6.82 -3.51 7.36
CA GLU A 248 -7.84 -2.64 6.77
C GLU A 248 -9.18 -2.73 7.51
N PHE A 249 -9.38 -3.74 8.38
CA PHE A 249 -10.71 -4.05 8.92
C PHE A 249 -10.69 -4.75 10.30
N PHE A 250 -9.89 -4.25 11.24
CA PHE A 250 -9.89 -4.76 12.63
C PHE A 250 -11.27 -4.66 13.27
N VAL A 251 -11.91 -3.48 13.18
CA VAL A 251 -13.27 -3.28 13.69
C VAL A 251 -14.28 -3.94 12.75
N SER A 252 -14.30 -5.26 12.75
CA SER A 252 -15.16 -6.08 11.89
C SER A 252 -16.57 -6.25 12.45
N SER A 253 -16.67 -6.38 13.77
CA SER A 253 -17.94 -6.45 14.52
C SER A 253 -17.71 -6.00 15.95
N ARG A 254 -18.82 -5.63 16.65
CA ARG A 254 -18.76 -5.32 18.09
C ARG A 254 -18.25 -6.51 18.90
N GLU A 255 -18.74 -7.72 18.61
CA GLU A 255 -18.35 -8.95 19.30
C GLU A 255 -16.84 -9.16 19.23
N HIS A 256 -16.24 -9.11 18.04
CA HIS A 256 -14.81 -9.32 17.86
C HIS A 256 -13.96 -8.32 18.67
N VAL A 257 -14.34 -7.04 18.67
CA VAL A 257 -13.61 -5.99 19.42
C VAL A 257 -13.76 -6.18 20.93
N VAL A 258 -14.97 -6.51 21.40
CA VAL A 258 -15.24 -6.75 22.83
C VAL A 258 -14.44 -7.96 23.31
N ASP A 259 -14.51 -9.08 22.57
CA ASP A 259 -13.79 -10.32 22.92
C ASP A 259 -12.27 -10.10 22.95
N PHE A 260 -11.74 -9.30 22.00
CA PHE A 260 -10.32 -8.91 22.01
C PHE A 260 -9.97 -8.07 23.24
N CYS A 261 -10.78 -7.07 23.58
CA CYS A 261 -10.55 -6.25 24.77
C CYS A 261 -10.59 -7.09 26.06
N ASP A 262 -11.55 -8.01 26.16
CA ASP A 262 -11.69 -8.90 27.32
C ASP A 262 -10.50 -9.85 27.43
N GLU A 263 -10.00 -10.40 26.31
CA GLU A 263 -8.82 -11.27 26.29
C GLU A 263 -7.55 -10.50 26.67
N LEU A 264 -7.37 -9.28 26.12
CA LEU A 264 -6.22 -8.45 26.45
C LEU A 264 -6.20 -8.09 27.94
N GLN A 265 -7.34 -7.70 28.53
CA GLN A 265 -7.46 -7.44 29.98
C GLN A 265 -7.18 -8.70 30.80
N ARG A 266 -7.73 -9.86 30.41
CA ARG A 266 -7.49 -11.16 31.06
C ARG A 266 -6.03 -11.56 31.02
N SER A 267 -5.33 -11.20 29.96
CA SER A 267 -3.90 -11.50 29.79
C SER A 267 -3.01 -10.79 30.82
N GLY A 268 -3.46 -9.68 31.37
CA GLY A 268 -2.69 -8.83 32.29
C GLY A 268 -1.58 -8.02 31.65
N LEU A 269 -1.50 -7.98 30.32
CA LEU A 269 -0.54 -7.16 29.58
C LEU A 269 -0.96 -5.68 29.62
N ASP A 270 -0.05 -4.77 29.96
CA ASP A 270 -0.25 -3.32 29.82
C ASP A 270 0.24 -2.87 28.44
N ILE A 271 -0.55 -3.15 27.44
CA ILE A 271 -0.26 -2.88 26.03
C ILE A 271 -1.06 -1.68 25.56
N LYS A 272 -0.43 -0.86 24.74
CA LYS A 272 -1.09 0.22 23.98
C LYS A 272 -1.20 -0.17 22.53
N TRP A 273 -2.28 0.27 21.87
CA TRP A 273 -2.51 -0.10 20.47
C TRP A 273 -3.26 0.98 19.70
N LYS A 274 -3.24 0.86 18.39
CA LYS A 274 -3.89 1.75 17.43
C LYS A 274 -4.59 0.92 16.37
N ALA A 275 -5.77 1.37 15.91
CA ALA A 275 -6.53 0.64 14.90
C ALA A 275 -7.28 1.56 13.94
N PHE A 276 -7.67 0.98 12.79
CA PHE A 276 -8.63 1.58 11.87
C PHE A 276 -10.05 1.15 12.23
N GLY A 277 -10.99 2.09 12.13
CA GLY A 277 -12.42 1.87 12.33
C GLY A 277 -13.26 2.48 11.23
N ARG A 278 -14.49 1.98 11.10
CA ARG A 278 -15.52 2.58 10.23
C ARG A 278 -16.58 3.23 11.10
N VAL A 279 -17.00 4.43 10.75
CA VAL A 279 -17.98 5.18 11.54
C VAL A 279 -19.29 4.42 11.79
N ASN A 280 -19.74 3.61 10.82
CA ASN A 280 -20.96 2.83 10.94
C ASN A 280 -20.81 1.48 11.68
N LEU A 281 -19.64 1.19 12.24
CA LEU A 281 -19.37 -0.05 12.98
C LEU A 281 -18.97 0.18 14.43
N VAL A 282 -18.88 1.43 14.87
CA VAL A 282 -18.54 1.81 16.24
C VAL A 282 -19.68 2.59 16.88
N ASP A 283 -19.83 2.42 18.17
CA ASP A 283 -20.66 3.26 19.03
C ASP A 283 -19.86 3.75 20.24
N GLU A 284 -20.43 4.66 21.01
CA GLU A 284 -19.75 5.33 22.13
C GLU A 284 -19.28 4.33 23.20
N ASP A 285 -20.14 3.36 23.56
CA ASP A 285 -19.78 2.34 24.59
C ASP A 285 -18.62 1.46 24.12
N MET A 286 -18.63 1.04 22.86
CA MET A 286 -17.55 0.25 22.26
C MET A 286 -16.24 1.05 22.20
N MET A 287 -16.31 2.32 21.79
CA MET A 287 -15.15 3.20 21.77
C MET A 287 -14.56 3.39 23.18
N GLN A 288 -15.41 3.55 24.20
CA GLN A 288 -14.95 3.64 25.59
C GLN A 288 -14.26 2.35 26.03
N GLN A 289 -14.81 1.18 25.73
CA GLN A 289 -14.19 -0.10 26.02
C GLN A 289 -12.83 -0.27 25.32
N MET A 290 -12.71 0.16 24.06
CA MET A 290 -11.44 0.18 23.35
C MET A 290 -10.41 1.05 24.06
N ALA A 291 -10.79 2.26 24.48
CA ALA A 291 -9.90 3.17 25.21
C ALA A 291 -9.47 2.58 26.56
N ASP A 292 -10.41 2.01 27.31
CA ASP A 292 -10.17 1.39 28.62
C ASP A 292 -9.22 0.18 28.52
N CYS A 293 -9.19 -0.51 27.38
CA CYS A 293 -8.26 -1.62 27.13
C CYS A 293 -6.97 -1.20 26.39
N GLY A 294 -6.66 0.10 26.33
CA GLY A 294 -5.36 0.61 25.85
C GLY A 294 -5.31 1.12 24.42
N CYS A 295 -6.46 1.27 23.74
CA CYS A 295 -6.47 1.94 22.44
C CYS A 295 -6.16 3.43 22.61
N LEU A 296 -5.05 3.89 22.04
CA LEU A 296 -4.65 5.30 22.09
C LEU A 296 -5.07 6.10 20.87
N GLU A 297 -5.28 5.43 19.76
CA GLU A 297 -5.57 6.12 18.50
C GLU A 297 -6.58 5.31 17.69
N LEU A 298 -7.70 5.95 17.36
CA LEU A 298 -8.68 5.40 16.43
C LEU A 298 -8.68 6.21 15.14
N ARG A 299 -8.58 5.50 14.02
CA ARG A 299 -8.42 6.06 12.67
C ARG A 299 -9.67 5.81 11.83
N PHE A 300 -10.30 6.89 11.36
CA PHE A 300 -11.51 6.79 10.54
C PHE A 300 -11.24 7.13 9.09
N GLY A 301 -11.51 6.20 8.17
CA GLY A 301 -11.60 6.49 6.76
C GLY A 301 -12.97 7.10 6.43
N VAL A 302 -13.10 8.41 6.46
CA VAL A 302 -14.33 9.14 6.11
C VAL A 302 -14.41 9.38 4.61
N GLU A 303 -13.31 9.75 4.00
CA GLU A 303 -13.03 9.99 2.58
C GLU A 303 -13.69 11.25 2.01
N CYS A 304 -14.98 11.47 2.23
CA CYS A 304 -15.71 12.59 1.65
C CYS A 304 -16.70 13.20 2.64
N GLY A 305 -16.90 14.51 2.58
CA GLY A 305 -17.87 15.25 3.40
C GLY A 305 -19.23 15.46 2.72
N SER A 306 -19.50 14.81 1.62
CA SER A 306 -20.74 14.91 0.83
C SER A 306 -21.41 13.55 0.69
N ASP A 307 -22.71 13.44 0.97
CA ASP A 307 -23.48 12.22 0.82
C ASP A 307 -23.50 11.72 -0.63
N ARG A 308 -23.52 12.65 -1.59
CA ARG A 308 -23.42 12.32 -3.01
C ARG A 308 -22.12 11.57 -3.31
N MET A 309 -21.01 12.08 -2.76
CA MET A 309 -19.70 11.46 -2.95
C MET A 309 -19.60 10.12 -2.20
N LEU A 310 -20.02 10.05 -0.94
CA LEU A 310 -20.04 8.81 -0.16
C LEU A 310 -20.81 7.69 -0.86
N ALA A 311 -21.99 8.03 -1.43
CA ALA A 311 -22.76 7.09 -2.23
C ALA A 311 -22.04 6.67 -3.52
N LYS A 312 -21.43 7.65 -4.24
CA LYS A 312 -20.71 7.40 -5.50
C LYS A 312 -19.51 6.49 -5.31
N VAL A 313 -18.77 6.67 -4.20
CA VAL A 313 -17.61 5.82 -3.87
C VAL A 313 -17.98 4.56 -3.08
N LYS A 314 -19.27 4.29 -2.89
CA LYS A 314 -19.81 3.10 -2.20
C LYS A 314 -19.28 2.96 -0.76
N LYS A 315 -19.19 4.07 -0.02
CA LYS A 315 -18.67 4.04 1.35
C LYS A 315 -19.62 3.34 2.34
N GLY A 316 -20.93 3.38 2.06
CA GLY A 316 -21.96 2.64 2.80
C GLY A 316 -22.38 3.25 4.13
N PHE A 317 -22.09 4.56 4.34
CA PHE A 317 -22.59 5.39 5.43
C PHE A 317 -22.80 6.83 4.96
N THR A 318 -23.38 7.66 5.79
CA THR A 318 -23.77 9.04 5.51
C THR A 318 -22.94 10.05 6.27
N THR A 319 -22.97 11.32 5.84
CA THR A 319 -22.35 12.43 6.57
C THR A 319 -22.97 12.63 7.95
N ALA A 320 -24.26 12.31 8.13
CA ALA A 320 -24.93 12.36 9.43
C ALA A 320 -24.30 11.38 10.44
N GLU A 321 -23.99 10.15 10.00
CA GLU A 321 -23.30 9.17 10.84
C GLU A 321 -21.87 9.62 11.18
N VAL A 322 -21.16 10.23 10.24
CA VAL A 322 -19.82 10.80 10.48
C VAL A 322 -19.89 11.90 11.54
N LEU A 323 -20.86 12.82 11.42
CA LEU A 323 -21.06 13.93 12.36
C LEU A 323 -21.56 13.49 13.75
N ASP A 324 -22.15 12.30 13.84
CA ASP A 324 -22.53 11.72 15.13
C ASP A 324 -21.33 11.04 15.83
N VAL A 325 -20.55 10.26 15.09
CA VAL A 325 -19.51 9.37 15.67
C VAL A 325 -18.18 10.08 15.92
N VAL A 326 -17.64 10.81 14.94
CA VAL A 326 -16.29 11.42 15.07
C VAL A 326 -16.20 12.41 16.24
N PRO A 327 -17.17 13.31 16.48
CA PRO A 327 -17.15 14.18 17.65
C PRO A 327 -17.19 13.45 19.00
N LYS A 328 -17.83 12.27 19.07
CA LYS A 328 -17.85 11.45 20.28
C LYS A 328 -16.51 10.75 20.52
N ALA A 329 -15.82 10.35 19.45
CA ALA A 329 -14.52 9.71 19.53
C ALA A 329 -13.41 10.65 20.08
N ILE A 330 -13.46 11.93 19.70
CA ILE A 330 -12.42 12.92 20.06
C ILE A 330 -12.17 13.03 21.57
N PRO A 331 -13.18 13.11 22.47
CA PRO A 331 -12.94 13.14 23.91
C PRO A 331 -12.57 11.78 24.52
N ILE A 332 -12.84 10.66 23.83
CA ILE A 332 -12.60 9.31 24.33
C ILE A 332 -11.14 8.89 24.11
N PHE A 333 -10.61 9.13 22.91
CA PHE A 333 -9.26 8.71 22.56
C PHE A 333 -8.24 9.85 22.70
N PRO A 334 -7.01 9.56 23.16
CA PRO A 334 -5.91 10.54 23.14
C PRO A 334 -5.66 11.11 21.73
N ARG A 335 -5.99 10.34 20.68
CA ARG A 335 -5.85 10.76 19.31
C ARG A 335 -6.93 10.16 18.42
N VAL A 336 -7.51 11.00 17.58
CA VAL A 336 -8.43 10.60 16.50
C VAL A 336 -7.88 11.11 15.17
N ASP A 337 -7.62 10.19 14.25
CA ASP A 337 -7.21 10.49 12.89
C ASP A 337 -8.39 10.33 11.93
N VAL A 338 -8.57 11.31 11.04
CA VAL A 338 -9.66 11.28 10.06
C VAL A 338 -9.08 11.44 8.67
N PHE A 339 -9.23 10.39 7.87
CA PHE A 339 -8.71 10.32 6.50
C PHE A 339 -9.75 10.81 5.51
N TYR A 340 -9.29 11.62 4.56
CA TYR A 340 -10.07 12.14 3.45
C TYR A 340 -9.35 11.91 2.13
N ILE A 341 -10.12 11.64 1.07
CA ILE A 341 -9.62 11.57 -0.30
C ILE A 341 -10.29 12.70 -1.09
N TRP A 342 -9.51 13.43 -1.86
CA TRP A 342 -9.97 14.51 -2.72
C TRP A 342 -9.42 14.35 -4.13
N GLY A 343 -10.01 15.09 -5.09
CA GLY A 343 -9.58 15.01 -6.49
C GLY A 343 -10.22 13.88 -7.28
N PHE A 344 -11.35 13.34 -6.81
CA PHE A 344 -12.12 12.40 -7.64
C PHE A 344 -12.59 13.08 -8.93
N PRO A 345 -12.51 12.40 -10.10
CA PRO A 345 -12.87 13.02 -11.39
C PRO A 345 -14.33 13.46 -11.51
N PHE A 346 -15.21 12.92 -10.69
CA PHE A 346 -16.62 13.27 -10.62
C PHE A 346 -17.00 14.16 -9.42
N GLU A 347 -16.01 14.62 -8.65
CA GLU A 347 -16.21 15.49 -7.49
C GLU A 347 -16.40 16.94 -7.93
N THR A 348 -17.56 17.52 -7.63
CA THR A 348 -17.83 18.94 -7.88
C THR A 348 -17.15 19.83 -6.83
N MET A 349 -17.03 21.12 -7.11
CA MET A 349 -16.52 22.08 -6.12
C MET A 349 -17.44 22.18 -4.90
N ASP A 350 -18.75 21.97 -5.06
CA ASP A 350 -19.70 21.98 -3.94
C ASP A 350 -19.47 20.77 -3.01
N ASP A 351 -19.21 19.58 -3.57
CA ASP A 351 -18.85 18.39 -2.78
C ASP A 351 -17.53 18.61 -2.04
N PHE A 352 -16.55 19.19 -2.73
CA PHE A 352 -15.25 19.46 -2.14
C PHE A 352 -15.35 20.51 -1.03
N HIS A 353 -16.17 21.57 -1.20
CA HIS A 353 -16.41 22.54 -0.13
C HIS A 353 -17.05 21.90 1.11
N GLN A 354 -17.97 20.94 0.95
CA GLN A 354 -18.54 20.19 2.07
C GLN A 354 -17.45 19.35 2.78
N THR A 355 -16.60 18.69 2.00
CA THR A 355 -15.45 17.92 2.52
C THR A 355 -14.49 18.86 3.28
N LEU A 356 -14.11 19.98 2.70
CA LEU A 356 -13.21 20.96 3.30
C LEU A 356 -13.78 21.54 4.60
N PHE A 357 -15.09 21.86 4.61
CA PHE A 357 -15.76 22.35 5.81
C PHE A 357 -15.72 21.31 6.94
N GLN A 358 -15.99 20.05 6.63
CA GLN A 358 -15.92 18.95 7.61
C GLN A 358 -14.50 18.76 8.16
N MET A 359 -13.49 18.78 7.29
CA MET A 359 -12.08 18.70 7.67
C MET A 359 -11.67 19.85 8.63
N VAL A 360 -12.03 21.08 8.31
CA VAL A 360 -11.74 22.26 9.16
C VAL A 360 -12.46 22.14 10.51
N SER A 361 -13.73 21.69 10.49
CA SER A 361 -14.52 21.50 11.71
C SER A 361 -13.92 20.45 12.64
N PHE A 362 -13.59 19.30 12.15
CA PHE A 362 -12.99 18.24 12.98
C PHE A 362 -11.59 18.59 13.47
N ARG A 363 -10.78 19.28 12.65
CA ARG A 363 -9.49 19.82 13.11
C ARG A 363 -9.68 20.82 14.26
N ALA A 364 -10.67 21.70 14.16
CA ALA A 364 -10.98 22.65 15.23
C ALA A 364 -11.47 21.96 16.53
N MET A 365 -12.07 20.78 16.42
CA MET A 365 -12.50 19.97 17.55
C MET A 365 -11.36 19.13 18.17
N GLY A 366 -10.18 19.04 17.52
CA GLY A 366 -9.01 18.34 18.01
C GLY A 366 -8.65 17.05 17.26
N ALA A 367 -9.36 16.66 16.20
CA ALA A 367 -8.95 15.56 15.36
C ALA A 367 -7.75 15.92 14.47
N ARG A 368 -6.88 14.96 14.19
CA ARG A 368 -5.86 15.09 13.15
C ARG A 368 -6.47 14.72 11.78
N ILE A 369 -6.36 15.64 10.84
CA ILE A 369 -6.90 15.45 9.49
C ILE A 369 -5.78 15.02 8.54
N LEU A 370 -6.04 13.95 7.80
CA LEU A 370 -5.11 13.34 6.86
C LEU A 370 -5.76 13.30 5.46
N PRO A 371 -5.64 14.38 4.67
CA PRO A 371 -6.15 14.41 3.32
C PRO A 371 -5.16 13.80 2.35
N SER A 372 -5.63 12.99 1.43
CA SER A 372 -4.84 12.39 0.35
C SER A 372 -5.45 12.72 -1.01
N LEU A 373 -4.61 13.06 -1.98
CA LEU A 373 -5.05 13.15 -3.37
C LEU A 373 -5.35 11.73 -3.89
N LEU A 374 -6.43 11.58 -4.63
CA LEU A 374 -6.80 10.28 -5.21
C LEU A 374 -5.65 9.71 -6.04
N SER A 375 -5.25 8.49 -5.69
CA SER A 375 -4.31 7.67 -6.49
C SER A 375 -5.10 6.63 -7.27
N LEU A 376 -4.90 6.60 -8.58
CA LEU A 376 -5.54 5.62 -9.47
C LEU A 376 -4.77 4.31 -9.42
N LEU A 377 -5.36 3.26 -8.88
CA LEU A 377 -4.74 1.94 -8.81
C LEU A 377 -5.41 0.99 -9.80
N PRO A 378 -4.63 0.17 -10.55
CA PRO A 378 -5.15 -0.64 -11.66
C PRO A 378 -6.29 -1.58 -11.28
N GLN A 379 -6.26 -2.09 -10.05
CA GLN A 379 -7.26 -3.05 -9.55
C GLN A 379 -8.56 -2.41 -9.08
N THR A 380 -8.64 -1.07 -8.97
CA THR A 380 -9.81 -0.37 -8.43
C THR A 380 -10.93 -0.22 -9.46
N GLU A 381 -12.19 -0.21 -8.98
CA GLU A 381 -13.35 0.00 -9.84
C GLU A 381 -13.27 1.37 -10.53
N ILE A 382 -12.89 2.42 -9.79
CA ILE A 382 -12.79 3.77 -10.33
C ILE A 382 -11.80 3.87 -11.50
N TYR A 383 -10.66 3.17 -11.43
CA TYR A 383 -9.72 3.16 -12.54
C TYR A 383 -10.27 2.41 -13.75
N ARG A 384 -10.86 1.24 -13.54
CA ARG A 384 -11.45 0.44 -14.63
C ARG A 384 -12.58 1.17 -15.37
N ASP A 385 -13.39 1.94 -14.64
CA ASP A 385 -14.47 2.73 -15.23
C ASP A 385 -13.94 3.92 -16.06
N LEU A 386 -12.71 4.36 -15.80
CA LEU A 386 -12.05 5.48 -16.46
C LEU A 386 -11.04 5.05 -17.52
N GLU A 387 -10.64 3.77 -17.52
CA GLU A 387 -9.62 3.26 -18.44
C GLU A 387 -10.06 3.46 -19.91
N GLY A 388 -9.27 4.22 -20.65
CA GLY A 388 -9.56 4.58 -22.04
C GLY A 388 -10.63 5.66 -22.25
N ALA A 389 -11.28 6.14 -21.17
CA ALA A 389 -12.32 7.18 -21.25
C ALA A 389 -11.83 8.57 -20.79
N ALA A 390 -10.71 8.64 -20.08
CA ALA A 390 -10.15 9.88 -19.57
C ALA A 390 -8.68 10.04 -20.00
N ASP A 391 -8.29 11.28 -20.25
CA ASP A 391 -6.88 11.63 -20.46
C ASP A 391 -6.17 11.64 -19.09
N LEU A 392 -5.11 10.86 -18.99
CA LEU A 392 -4.24 10.82 -17.83
C LEU A 392 -3.14 11.87 -17.94
N GLU A 393 -3.04 12.77 -17.00
CA GLU A 393 -2.06 13.84 -16.96
C GLU A 393 -0.99 13.54 -15.91
N PHE A 394 0.28 13.54 -16.32
CA PHE A 394 1.40 13.36 -15.42
C PHE A 394 1.85 14.71 -14.86
N CYS A 395 1.90 14.80 -13.53
CA CYS A 395 2.45 15.96 -12.84
C CYS A 395 3.32 15.50 -11.67
N PRO A 396 4.64 15.56 -11.81
CA PRO A 396 5.57 15.09 -10.79
C PRO A 396 5.49 15.87 -9.47
N TYR A 397 5.01 17.13 -9.50
CA TYR A 397 4.84 17.98 -8.32
C TYR A 397 3.65 17.57 -7.44
N LEU A 398 2.77 16.71 -7.94
CA LEU A 398 1.56 16.25 -7.26
C LEU A 398 1.61 14.76 -6.95
N LEU A 399 2.81 14.21 -6.80
CA LEU A 399 2.95 12.82 -6.41
C LEU A 399 2.36 12.58 -5.02
N PRO A 400 1.88 11.34 -4.76
CA PRO A 400 1.32 10.98 -3.45
C PRO A 400 2.22 11.41 -2.30
N GLU A 401 1.65 11.58 -1.11
CA GLU A 401 2.38 12.00 0.10
C GLU A 401 3.64 11.17 0.40
N PHE A 402 3.69 9.95 -0.13
CA PHE A 402 4.85 9.08 -0.01
C PHE A 402 5.82 9.38 -1.15
N VAL A 403 6.97 9.94 -0.82
CA VAL A 403 8.07 10.13 -1.77
C VAL A 403 8.73 8.77 -2.00
N PHE A 404 8.63 8.25 -3.22
CA PHE A 404 9.09 6.89 -3.53
C PHE A 404 10.10 6.85 -4.71
N THR A 405 10.51 8.01 -5.20
CA THR A 405 11.47 8.12 -6.32
C THR A 405 12.67 8.99 -5.97
N GLY A 406 12.98 9.16 -4.68
CA GLY A 406 14.08 10.01 -4.23
C GLY A 406 13.90 11.50 -4.57
N GLN A 407 12.66 11.96 -4.67
CA GLN A 407 12.36 13.37 -4.88
C GLN A 407 12.64 14.17 -3.62
N GLU A 408 13.20 15.35 -3.80
CA GLU A 408 13.36 16.34 -2.74
C GLU A 408 12.15 17.29 -2.77
N ILE A 409 11.44 17.41 -1.65
CA ILE A 409 10.38 18.40 -1.48
C ILE A 409 10.98 19.61 -0.81
N TYR A 410 10.90 20.74 -1.49
CA TYR A 410 11.41 22.01 -0.99
C TYR A 410 10.40 22.69 -0.04
N ARG A 411 10.88 23.63 0.77
CA ARG A 411 10.08 24.36 1.77
C ARG A 411 8.88 25.11 1.18
N ASP A 412 8.96 25.55 -0.05
CA ASP A 412 7.88 26.19 -0.79
C ASP A 412 6.84 25.24 -1.38
N GLY A 413 7.02 23.94 -1.17
CA GLY A 413 6.14 22.88 -1.70
C GLY A 413 6.44 22.50 -3.15
N SER A 414 7.50 23.09 -3.77
CA SER A 414 7.98 22.62 -5.07
C SER A 414 8.72 21.30 -4.94
N VAL A 415 8.71 20.52 -6.01
CA VAL A 415 9.47 19.27 -6.13
C VAL A 415 10.49 19.45 -7.22
N GLU A 416 11.78 19.41 -6.88
CA GLU A 416 12.82 19.33 -7.88
C GLU A 416 13.04 17.88 -8.28
N LEU A 417 13.10 17.60 -9.59
CA LEU A 417 13.33 16.27 -10.13
C LEU A 417 14.82 16.13 -10.43
N PRO A 418 15.57 15.39 -9.60
CA PRO A 418 16.98 15.14 -9.90
C PRO A 418 17.15 14.48 -11.26
N GLU A 419 18.19 14.86 -12.01
CA GLU A 419 18.52 14.30 -13.33
C GLU A 419 18.55 12.76 -13.29
N ARG A 420 19.06 12.19 -12.21
CA ARG A 420 19.17 10.75 -11.96
C ARG A 420 17.82 9.99 -11.97
N HIS A 421 16.70 10.70 -11.74
CA HIS A 421 15.37 10.08 -11.75
C HIS A 421 14.63 10.21 -13.09
N ARG A 422 15.21 10.85 -14.09
CA ARG A 422 14.59 11.01 -15.41
C ARG A 422 14.21 9.69 -16.06
N GLU A 423 15.05 8.66 -15.91
CA GLU A 423 14.75 7.34 -16.45
C GLU A 423 13.52 6.72 -15.80
N THR A 424 13.33 6.91 -14.49
CA THR A 424 12.15 6.43 -13.74
C THR A 424 10.89 7.16 -14.22
N PHE A 425 10.97 8.48 -14.43
CA PHE A 425 9.80 9.23 -14.94
C PHE A 425 9.46 8.88 -16.36
N ALA A 426 10.46 8.69 -17.24
CA ALA A 426 10.23 8.19 -18.59
C ALA A 426 9.57 6.80 -18.57
N LEU A 427 10.06 5.89 -17.72
CA LEU A 427 9.46 4.58 -17.54
C LEU A 427 7.99 4.67 -17.11
N ILE A 428 7.66 5.57 -16.17
CA ILE A 428 6.29 5.79 -15.70
C ILE A 428 5.42 6.34 -16.82
N GLN A 429 5.88 7.37 -17.54
CA GLN A 429 5.14 7.99 -18.64
C GLN A 429 4.90 7.04 -19.81
N ASP A 430 5.90 6.22 -20.17
CA ASP A 430 5.80 5.22 -21.24
C ASP A 430 4.87 4.05 -20.88
N ASN A 431 4.52 3.89 -19.59
CA ASN A 431 3.73 2.77 -19.09
C ASN A 431 2.61 3.23 -18.15
N ALA A 432 1.88 4.29 -18.52
CA ALA A 432 0.81 4.86 -17.73
C ALA A 432 -0.27 3.84 -17.31
N ASP A 433 -0.51 2.83 -18.13
CA ASP A 433 -1.47 1.75 -17.88
C ASP A 433 -0.96 0.66 -16.92
N ILE A 434 0.33 0.68 -16.57
CA ILE A 434 0.91 -0.12 -15.48
C ILE A 434 1.01 0.74 -14.20
N PHE A 435 1.27 2.03 -14.36
CA PHE A 435 1.51 2.97 -13.28
C PHE A 435 0.47 4.11 -13.20
N PRO A 436 -0.84 3.85 -13.30
CA PRO A 436 -1.83 4.93 -13.32
C PRO A 436 -1.87 5.75 -12.03
N GLY A 437 -1.39 5.22 -10.91
CA GLY A 437 -1.31 5.92 -9.63
C GLY A 437 -0.44 7.17 -9.62
N PHE A 438 0.37 7.37 -10.65
CA PHE A 438 1.23 8.54 -10.84
C PHE A 438 0.58 9.63 -11.71
N PHE A 439 -0.62 9.39 -12.18
CA PHE A 439 -1.33 10.27 -13.08
C PHE A 439 -2.59 10.83 -12.43
N HIS A 440 -3.05 11.94 -12.96
CA HIS A 440 -4.23 12.64 -12.51
C HIS A 440 -5.20 12.84 -13.67
N ILE A 441 -6.44 13.19 -13.35
CA ILE A 441 -7.48 13.48 -14.33
C ILE A 441 -7.88 14.93 -14.14
N ASP A 442 -7.84 15.71 -15.24
CA ASP A 442 -8.25 17.13 -15.26
C ASP A 442 -7.51 17.96 -14.21
N LEU A 443 -6.18 18.06 -14.34
CA LEU A 443 -5.34 18.83 -13.44
C LEU A 443 -5.84 20.26 -13.29
N ALA A 444 -6.12 20.93 -14.41
CA ALA A 444 -6.48 22.33 -14.43
C ALA A 444 -7.88 22.61 -13.88
N GLY A 445 -8.86 21.75 -14.18
CA GLY A 445 -10.27 21.96 -13.77
C GLY A 445 -10.61 21.33 -12.42
N ASN A 446 -9.99 20.19 -12.09
CA ASN A 446 -10.34 19.42 -10.90
C ASN A 446 -9.30 19.53 -9.77
N VAL A 447 -8.01 19.26 -10.04
CA VAL A 447 -7.00 19.07 -9.00
C VAL A 447 -6.45 20.39 -8.49
N LEU A 448 -5.90 21.24 -9.37
CA LEU A 448 -5.21 22.48 -8.96
C LEU A 448 -6.11 23.49 -8.24
N PRO A 449 -7.39 23.70 -8.61
CA PRO A 449 -8.27 24.61 -7.85
C PRO A 449 -8.49 24.13 -6.42
N LYS A 450 -8.62 22.84 -6.19
CA LYS A 450 -8.81 22.24 -4.86
C LYS A 450 -7.52 22.30 -4.04
N LEU A 451 -6.37 22.02 -4.66
CA LEU A 451 -5.06 22.12 -3.99
C LEU A 451 -4.81 23.52 -3.44
N ARG A 452 -5.12 24.57 -4.23
CA ARG A 452 -5.01 25.98 -3.75
C ARG A 452 -5.85 26.24 -2.51
N LEU A 453 -7.06 25.66 -2.44
CA LEU A 453 -7.90 25.75 -1.23
C LEU A 453 -7.30 24.96 -0.08
N MET A 454 -6.80 23.76 -0.33
CA MET A 454 -6.14 22.94 0.70
C MET A 454 -4.93 23.66 1.31
N GLN A 455 -4.11 24.31 0.47
CA GLN A 455 -2.98 25.14 0.90
C GLN A 455 -3.44 26.36 1.72
N LYS A 456 -4.48 27.06 1.23
CA LYS A 456 -5.04 28.22 1.94
C LYS A 456 -5.54 27.87 3.34
N PHE A 457 -6.06 26.66 3.54
CA PHE A 457 -6.54 26.19 4.85
C PHE A 457 -5.47 25.41 5.64
N GLY A 458 -4.22 25.36 5.15
CA GLY A 458 -3.08 24.78 5.85
C GLY A 458 -3.14 23.25 5.95
N PHE A 459 -3.69 22.57 4.95
CA PHE A 459 -3.64 21.12 4.82
C PHE A 459 -2.45 20.64 3.96
N TYR A 460 -1.91 21.51 3.13
CA TYR A 460 -0.70 21.31 2.35
C TYR A 460 0.23 22.51 2.47
N PRO A 461 1.55 22.35 2.26
CA PRO A 461 2.48 23.46 2.21
C PRO A 461 2.05 24.51 1.19
N GLY A 462 2.27 25.80 1.51
CA GLY A 462 2.03 26.89 0.57
C GLY A 462 3.11 26.91 -0.51
N GLY A 463 2.71 27.28 -1.71
CA GLY A 463 3.52 27.42 -2.91
C GLY A 463 2.58 27.56 -4.11
N ASP A 464 3.02 28.14 -5.22
CA ASP A 464 2.23 28.06 -6.46
C ASP A 464 2.46 26.66 -7.06
N PRO A 465 1.44 25.78 -7.07
CA PRO A 465 1.57 24.45 -7.67
C PRO A 465 1.63 24.51 -9.20
N SER A 466 1.51 25.71 -9.78
CA SER A 466 1.63 25.88 -11.22
C SER A 466 3.10 25.66 -11.60
N PRO A 467 3.40 24.77 -12.57
CA PRO A 467 4.74 24.64 -13.11
C PRO A 467 5.23 26.03 -13.59
N GLY A 468 6.47 26.38 -13.32
CA GLY A 468 7.11 27.54 -13.94
C GLY A 468 7.05 27.40 -15.47
N GLU A 469 7.23 28.51 -16.22
CA GLU A 469 7.15 28.47 -17.70
C GLU A 469 8.09 27.40 -18.33
N ALA A 470 9.20 27.07 -17.66
CA ALA A 470 10.10 25.99 -18.08
C ALA A 470 9.57 24.57 -17.80
N ASP A 471 8.67 24.41 -16.83
CA ASP A 471 8.13 23.12 -16.38
C ASP A 471 6.73 22.84 -16.98
N ALA A 472 6.10 23.85 -17.59
CA ALA A 472 4.83 23.67 -18.31
C ALA A 472 4.98 22.72 -19.52
N GLU A 473 6.17 22.67 -20.11
CA GLU A 473 6.50 21.70 -21.18
C GLU A 473 6.56 20.26 -20.66
N THR A 474 6.92 20.05 -19.38
CA THR A 474 6.98 18.72 -18.76
C THR A 474 5.64 18.24 -18.19
N CYS A 475 4.78 19.15 -17.76
CA CYS A 475 3.46 18.83 -17.20
C CYS A 475 2.33 18.69 -18.24
N GLY A 476 2.44 19.25 -19.42
CA GLY A 476 1.31 19.36 -20.36
C GLY A 476 1.53 18.80 -21.77
N ALA A 477 2.75 18.48 -22.16
CA ALA A 477 3.06 18.28 -23.58
C ALA A 477 3.04 16.81 -24.07
N HIS A 478 2.87 15.83 -23.19
CA HIS A 478 2.78 14.42 -23.60
C HIS A 478 1.62 13.72 -22.90
N SER A 479 0.40 13.96 -23.36
CA SER A 479 -0.64 12.93 -23.27
C SER A 479 -0.24 11.82 -24.24
N PRO A 480 0.16 10.63 -23.77
CA PRO A 480 0.17 9.49 -24.65
C PRO A 480 -1.30 9.25 -25.00
N ARG A 481 -1.72 9.67 -26.18
CA ARG A 481 -2.94 9.11 -26.77
C ARG A 481 -2.69 7.62 -26.80
N ILE A 482 -3.36 6.89 -25.90
CA ILE A 482 -3.45 5.44 -25.99
C ILE A 482 -4.07 5.23 -27.38
N ALA A 483 -3.22 4.90 -28.35
CA ALA A 483 -3.65 4.54 -29.67
C ALA A 483 -4.54 3.32 -29.50
N THR A 484 -5.84 3.50 -29.66
CA THR A 484 -6.78 2.44 -29.93
C THR A 484 -6.37 1.83 -31.26
N GLN A 485 -5.40 0.90 -31.21
CA GLN A 485 -5.12 0.02 -32.34
C GLN A 485 -6.25 -1.01 -32.40
N GLU A 486 -7.15 -0.74 -33.36
CA GLU A 486 -7.85 -1.68 -34.21
C GLU A 486 -8.01 -3.12 -33.68
N LEU A 487 -9.10 -3.31 -32.92
CA LEU A 487 -9.83 -4.57 -32.89
C LEU A 487 -11.10 -4.46 -33.77
N ALA A 488 -10.88 -4.31 -35.05
CA ALA A 488 -11.91 -4.49 -36.05
C ALA A 488 -11.23 -5.10 -37.28
N THR A 489 -11.25 -6.40 -37.39
CA THR A 489 -11.49 -7.20 -38.60
C THR A 489 -11.02 -8.64 -38.35
N ARG A 490 -11.93 -9.49 -37.99
CA ARG A 490 -12.07 -10.88 -38.48
C ARG A 490 -13.43 -11.40 -38.02
N ALA A 491 -14.42 -11.01 -38.81
CA ALA A 491 -15.63 -11.79 -38.99
C ALA A 491 -15.83 -11.84 -40.49
N GLU A 492 -15.33 -12.90 -41.07
CA GLU A 492 -15.85 -13.63 -42.24
C GLU A 492 -15.24 -15.03 -42.20
#